data_09676eeb093b6a93a64a93c16d375175
#
_entry.id   09676eeb093b6a93a64a93c16d375175
#
_cell.length_a   1.000
_cell.length_b   1.000
_cell.length_c   1.000
_cell.angle_alpha   90.00
_cell.angle_beta   90.00
_cell.angle_gamma   90.00
#
_symmetry.space_group_name_H-M   'P 1'
#
loop_
_entity.id
_entity.type
_entity.pdbx_description
1 polymer ?
#
loop_
_entity_poly.entity_id
_entity_poly.type
_entity_poly.pdbx_seq_one_letter_code
_entity_poly.pdbx_strand_id
1 'polypeptide(L)'
;MIIRHANLNDVEILAQIEEQSYPKEEKASKNSIEQRIKNFGDYFWILEGNNNILAFINGMLTDKENLVDEMFEDATLHSDKAPNFMVFSVVTNPNFRGKGYAKTLLNEMIDDLTKQNKKQIVLTCKEHLLKFYASFGFINEGISNSNHGGVSWYQMRKKL
;
A
#
# COMPACT_ATOMS: atom_id res chain seq x y z
N MET A 1 -13.71 0.24 -15.93
CA MET A 1 -12.85 0.51 -14.77
C MET A 1 -11.56 1.17 -15.22
N ILE A 2 -11.06 2.08 -14.41
CA ILE A 2 -9.86 2.86 -14.71
C ILE A 2 -8.88 2.71 -13.55
N ILE A 3 -7.59 2.52 -13.86
CA ILE A 3 -6.52 2.61 -12.87
C ILE A 3 -5.82 3.94 -13.09
N ARG A 4 -5.70 4.71 -12.03
CA ARG A 4 -5.07 6.03 -12.05
C ARG A 4 -4.28 6.29 -10.77
N HIS A 5 -3.53 7.37 -10.74
CA HIS A 5 -2.87 7.83 -9.52
C HIS A 5 -3.77 8.78 -8.74
N ALA A 6 -3.56 8.83 -7.42
CA ALA A 6 -4.33 9.69 -6.54
C ALA A 6 -3.95 11.16 -6.74
N ASN A 7 -4.90 12.05 -6.48
CA ASN A 7 -4.66 13.47 -6.39
C ASN A 7 -5.31 14.04 -5.12
N LEU A 8 -5.09 15.30 -4.81
CA LEU A 8 -5.56 15.89 -3.56
C LEU A 8 -7.09 15.93 -3.43
N ASN A 9 -7.81 15.87 -4.53
CA ASN A 9 -9.28 15.80 -4.48
C ASN A 9 -9.79 14.46 -3.96
N ASP A 10 -8.94 13.45 -3.89
CA ASP A 10 -9.32 12.12 -3.41
C ASP A 10 -9.20 11.97 -1.89
N VAL A 11 -8.56 12.91 -1.20
CA VAL A 11 -8.22 12.77 0.23
C VAL A 11 -9.42 12.42 1.09
N GLU A 12 -10.53 13.11 0.92
CA GLU A 12 -11.73 12.94 1.73
C GLU A 12 -12.29 11.52 1.63
N ILE A 13 -12.49 11.05 0.39
CA ILE A 13 -13.07 9.71 0.16
C ILE A 13 -12.10 8.59 0.55
N LEU A 14 -10.80 8.78 0.30
CA LEU A 14 -9.79 7.80 0.69
C LEU A 14 -9.73 7.65 2.21
N ALA A 15 -9.81 8.77 2.95
CA ALA A 15 -9.84 8.75 4.41
C ALA A 15 -11.07 8.01 4.94
N GLN A 16 -12.23 8.18 4.31
CA GLN A 16 -13.45 7.47 4.69
C GLN A 16 -13.31 5.97 4.48
N ILE A 17 -12.76 5.55 3.34
CA ILE A 17 -12.53 4.13 3.03
C ILE A 17 -11.54 3.51 4.02
N GLU A 18 -10.46 4.22 4.32
CA GLU A 18 -9.45 3.78 5.28
C GLU A 18 -10.08 3.57 6.67
N GLU A 19 -10.89 4.52 7.11
CA GLU A 19 -11.59 4.45 8.40
C GLU A 19 -12.52 3.25 8.49
N GLN A 20 -13.22 2.92 7.41
CA GLN A 20 -14.12 1.78 7.35
C GLN A 20 -13.38 0.44 7.24
N SER A 21 -12.13 0.45 6.85
CA SER A 21 -11.36 -0.75 6.51
C SER A 21 -10.46 -1.25 7.64
N TYR A 22 -10.04 -0.36 8.53
CA TYR A 22 -9.06 -0.68 9.57
C TYR A 22 -9.52 -0.24 10.96
N PRO A 23 -9.08 -0.95 12.03
CA PRO A 23 -9.26 -0.48 13.40
C PRO A 23 -8.59 0.89 13.59
N LYS A 24 -9.06 1.64 14.57
CA LYS A 24 -8.55 2.99 14.86
C LYS A 24 -7.03 3.04 15.02
N GLU A 25 -6.45 2.01 15.62
CA GLU A 25 -5.01 1.93 15.91
C GLU A 25 -4.17 1.62 14.67
N GLU A 26 -4.79 1.13 13.59
CA GLU A 26 -4.09 0.71 12.37
C GLU A 26 -4.32 1.64 11.19
N LYS A 27 -5.39 2.42 11.20
CA LYS A 27 -5.75 3.26 10.05
C LYS A 27 -4.83 4.46 9.89
N ALA A 28 -4.56 4.83 8.64
CA ALA A 28 -3.90 6.08 8.32
C ALA A 28 -4.85 7.25 8.57
N SER A 29 -4.34 8.34 9.12
CA SER A 29 -5.14 9.57 9.29
C SER A 29 -5.34 10.27 7.95
N LYS A 30 -6.35 11.14 7.89
CA LYS A 30 -6.58 12.00 6.72
C LYS A 30 -5.33 12.82 6.37
N ASN A 31 -4.67 13.38 7.38
CA ASN A 31 -3.44 14.13 7.18
C ASN A 31 -2.31 13.27 6.59
N SER A 32 -2.16 12.04 7.07
CA SER A 32 -1.17 11.09 6.52
C SER A 32 -1.43 10.80 5.05
N ILE A 33 -2.69 10.55 4.69
CA ILE A 33 -3.09 10.31 3.30
C ILE A 33 -2.75 11.53 2.43
N GLU A 34 -3.08 12.74 2.90
CA GLU A 34 -2.77 13.97 2.20
C GLU A 34 -1.26 14.11 1.97
N GLN A 35 -0.45 13.90 3.00
CA GLN A 35 1.01 14.00 2.89
C GLN A 35 1.59 12.96 1.94
N ARG A 36 1.05 11.76 1.93
CA ARG A 36 1.46 10.71 1.00
C ARG A 36 1.19 11.13 -0.44
N ILE A 37 0.02 11.68 -0.72
CA ILE A 37 -0.32 12.14 -2.07
C ILE A 37 0.57 13.30 -2.51
N LYS A 38 0.85 14.24 -1.60
CA LYS A 38 1.74 15.36 -1.90
C LYS A 38 3.18 14.92 -2.19
N ASN A 39 3.69 13.94 -1.47
CA ASN A 39 5.09 13.52 -1.57
C ASN A 39 5.33 12.41 -2.58
N PHE A 40 4.38 11.49 -2.76
CA PHE A 40 4.54 10.34 -3.66
C PHE A 40 3.23 9.89 -4.31
N GLY A 41 2.44 10.84 -4.79
CA GLY A 41 1.17 10.56 -5.47
C GLY A 41 1.30 9.58 -6.65
N ASP A 42 2.45 9.54 -7.33
CA ASP A 42 2.74 8.59 -8.40
C ASP A 42 2.86 7.14 -7.91
N TYR A 43 2.97 6.95 -6.62
CA TYR A 43 3.02 5.64 -5.96
C TYR A 43 1.78 5.40 -5.09
N PHE A 44 0.70 6.02 -5.49
CA PHE A 44 -0.62 5.88 -4.87
C PHE A 44 -1.62 5.54 -6.00
N TRP A 45 -1.86 4.24 -6.19
CA TRP A 45 -2.73 3.72 -7.26
C TRP A 45 -4.16 3.60 -6.78
N ILE A 46 -5.09 3.99 -7.66
CA ILE A 46 -6.53 3.90 -7.41
C ILE A 46 -7.18 3.10 -8.54
N LEU A 47 -8.03 2.16 -8.18
CA LEU A 47 -8.95 1.50 -9.10
C LEU A 47 -10.31 2.15 -8.95
N GLU A 48 -10.82 2.72 -10.04
CA GLU A 48 -12.08 3.46 -10.07
C GLU A 48 -13.07 2.79 -11.03
N GLY A 49 -14.33 2.73 -10.63
CA GLY A 49 -15.40 2.22 -11.49
C GLY A 49 -16.74 2.76 -11.05
N ASN A 50 -17.61 3.12 -12.03
CA ASN A 50 -18.94 3.67 -11.78
C ASN A 50 -18.93 4.83 -10.79
N ASN A 51 -17.98 5.73 -10.91
CA ASN A 51 -17.78 6.91 -10.05
C ASN A 51 -17.45 6.56 -8.59
N ASN A 52 -16.98 5.34 -8.34
CA ASN A 52 -16.56 4.91 -7.00
C ASN A 52 -15.09 4.53 -7.00
N ILE A 53 -14.41 4.80 -5.88
CA ILE A 53 -13.10 4.21 -5.63
C ILE A 53 -13.33 2.79 -5.12
N LEU A 54 -12.88 1.80 -5.88
CA LEU A 54 -13.09 0.38 -5.58
C LEU A 54 -11.96 -0.20 -4.73
N ALA A 55 -10.75 0.26 -4.95
CA ALA A 55 -9.56 -0.18 -4.23
C ALA A 55 -8.45 0.87 -4.37
N PHE A 56 -7.48 0.84 -3.46
CA PHE A 56 -6.27 1.65 -3.60
C PHE A 56 -5.08 0.99 -2.93
N ILE A 57 -3.89 1.33 -3.41
CA ILE A 57 -2.60 0.87 -2.87
C ILE A 57 -1.68 2.08 -2.81
N ASN A 58 -0.95 2.22 -1.71
CA ASN A 58 0.09 3.24 -1.63
C ASN A 58 1.32 2.75 -0.89
N GLY A 59 2.44 3.41 -1.14
CA GLY A 59 3.71 3.13 -0.50
C GLY A 59 4.76 4.11 -0.96
N MET A 60 5.98 3.99 -0.40
CA MET A 60 7.09 4.88 -0.73
C MET A 60 8.29 4.13 -1.27
N LEU A 61 9.15 4.85 -1.98
CA LEU A 61 10.46 4.37 -2.39
C LEU A 61 11.52 4.80 -1.38
N THR A 62 12.41 3.86 -1.05
CA THR A 62 13.50 4.09 -0.08
C THR A 62 14.73 3.28 -0.45
N ASP A 63 15.88 3.71 0.03
CA ASP A 63 17.14 2.94 -0.05
C ASP A 63 17.20 1.85 1.03
N LYS A 64 16.35 1.91 2.03
CA LYS A 64 16.34 0.91 3.11
C LYS A 64 15.79 -0.41 2.62
N GLU A 65 16.30 -1.49 3.21
CA GLU A 65 15.93 -2.86 2.82
C GLU A 65 14.59 -3.29 3.41
N ASN A 66 14.19 -2.76 4.55
CA ASN A 66 13.02 -3.20 5.30
C ASN A 66 12.06 -2.05 5.60
N LEU A 67 10.79 -2.40 5.76
CA LEU A 67 9.75 -1.47 6.17
C LEU A 67 9.86 -1.23 7.67
N VAL A 68 9.91 0.05 8.06
CA VAL A 68 9.95 0.46 9.48
C VAL A 68 8.78 1.41 9.77
N ASP A 69 8.33 1.45 11.03
CA ASP A 69 7.14 2.21 11.42
C ASP A 69 7.25 3.71 11.13
N GLU A 70 8.44 4.29 11.23
CA GLU A 70 8.68 5.70 10.92
C GLU A 70 8.21 6.09 9.52
N MET A 71 8.29 5.18 8.55
CA MET A 71 7.90 5.45 7.17
C MET A 71 6.40 5.72 7.02
N PHE A 72 5.57 5.10 7.87
CA PHE A 72 4.12 5.32 7.84
C PHE A 72 3.74 6.75 8.25
N GLU A 73 4.56 7.38 9.08
CA GLU A 73 4.27 8.67 9.69
C GLU A 73 4.98 9.84 9.01
N ASP A 74 6.01 9.58 8.21
CA ASP A 74 6.82 10.62 7.60
C ASP A 74 6.97 10.41 6.08
N ALA A 75 6.05 10.97 5.32
CA ALA A 75 6.04 10.87 3.87
C ALA A 75 7.24 11.54 3.20
N THR A 76 7.95 12.41 3.91
CA THR A 76 9.15 13.09 3.37
C THR A 76 10.35 12.15 3.21
N LEU A 77 10.28 10.96 3.80
CA LEU A 77 11.34 9.95 3.67
C LEU A 77 11.37 9.31 2.27
N HIS A 78 10.34 9.55 1.46
CA HIS A 78 10.28 9.04 0.09
C HIS A 78 11.36 9.64 -0.79
N SER A 79 11.93 8.81 -1.68
CA SER A 79 12.86 9.24 -2.72
C SER A 79 12.52 8.57 -4.04
N ASP A 80 12.18 9.35 -5.07
CA ASP A 80 11.76 8.84 -6.38
C ASP A 80 12.79 7.93 -7.06
N LYS A 81 14.07 8.14 -6.75
CA LYS A 81 15.17 7.38 -7.36
C LYS A 81 15.56 6.14 -6.57
N ALA A 82 15.01 5.95 -5.39
CA ALA A 82 15.34 4.82 -4.53
C ALA A 82 14.82 3.50 -5.11
N PRO A 83 15.49 2.37 -4.84
CA PRO A 83 15.20 1.11 -5.51
C PRO A 83 14.12 0.25 -4.87
N ASN A 84 13.79 0.48 -3.62
CA ASN A 84 12.92 -0.41 -2.84
C ASN A 84 11.57 0.22 -2.58
N PHE A 85 10.49 -0.49 -2.90
CA PHE A 85 9.13 -0.01 -2.65
C PHE A 85 8.56 -0.64 -1.39
N MET A 86 8.14 0.21 -0.44
CA MET A 86 7.54 -0.19 0.83
C MET A 86 6.04 0.06 0.76
N VAL A 87 5.24 -1.01 0.81
CA VAL A 87 3.77 -0.92 0.73
C VAL A 87 3.21 -0.51 2.09
N PHE A 88 2.38 0.53 2.11
CA PHE A 88 1.71 0.99 3.34
C PHE A 88 0.29 0.47 3.47
N SER A 89 -0.47 0.48 2.40
CA SER A 89 -1.88 0.07 2.42
C SER A 89 -2.25 -0.65 1.15
N VAL A 90 -2.99 -1.74 1.30
CA VAL A 90 -3.70 -2.43 0.22
C VAL A 90 -5.15 -2.52 0.68
N VAL A 91 -6.02 -1.72 0.10
CA VAL A 91 -7.39 -1.57 0.58
C VAL A 91 -8.39 -1.83 -0.53
N THR A 92 -9.36 -2.71 -0.26
CA THR A 92 -10.57 -2.81 -1.07
C THR A 92 -11.69 -2.08 -0.33
N ASN A 93 -12.39 -1.18 -1.01
CA ASN A 93 -13.55 -0.50 -0.44
C ASN A 93 -14.50 -1.57 0.11
N PRO A 94 -14.90 -1.48 1.41
CA PRO A 94 -15.73 -2.50 2.04
C PRO A 94 -17.04 -2.81 1.31
N ASN A 95 -17.59 -1.84 0.57
CA ASN A 95 -18.83 -2.02 -0.19
C ASN A 95 -18.64 -2.86 -1.46
N PHE A 96 -17.40 -3.16 -1.85
CA PHE A 96 -17.08 -3.81 -3.13
C PHE A 96 -16.14 -5.02 -2.97
N ARG A 97 -16.08 -5.63 -1.80
CA ARG A 97 -15.24 -6.79 -1.54
C ARG A 97 -15.66 -8.03 -2.31
N GLY A 98 -14.74 -8.99 -2.46
CA GLY A 98 -15.01 -10.29 -3.05
C GLY A 98 -15.03 -10.30 -4.57
N LYS A 99 -14.53 -9.26 -5.24
CA LYS A 99 -14.55 -9.14 -6.71
C LYS A 99 -13.16 -9.11 -7.34
N GLY A 100 -12.10 -9.30 -6.54
CA GLY A 100 -10.73 -9.34 -7.06
C GLY A 100 -10.11 -7.97 -7.37
N TYR A 101 -10.63 -6.88 -6.83
CA TYR A 101 -10.13 -5.54 -7.13
C TYR A 101 -8.73 -5.30 -6.57
N ALA A 102 -8.44 -5.79 -5.37
CA ALA A 102 -7.09 -5.69 -4.80
C ALA A 102 -6.08 -6.45 -5.67
N LYS A 103 -6.45 -7.64 -6.14
CA LYS A 103 -5.61 -8.44 -7.04
C LYS A 103 -5.29 -7.68 -8.32
N THR A 104 -6.31 -7.09 -8.94
CA THR A 104 -6.13 -6.30 -10.17
C THR A 104 -5.13 -5.17 -9.94
N LEU A 105 -5.29 -4.46 -8.83
CA LEU A 105 -4.44 -3.31 -8.54
C LEU A 105 -3.02 -3.70 -8.13
N LEU A 106 -2.86 -4.80 -7.39
CA LEU A 106 -1.54 -5.34 -7.05
C LEU A 106 -0.75 -5.73 -8.30
N ASN A 107 -1.39 -6.38 -9.26
CA ASN A 107 -0.73 -6.72 -10.52
C ASN A 107 -0.28 -5.48 -11.29
N GLU A 108 -1.07 -4.43 -11.31
CA GLU A 108 -0.71 -3.16 -11.95
C GLU A 108 0.48 -2.50 -11.25
N MET A 109 0.46 -2.45 -9.93
CA MET A 109 1.57 -1.91 -9.13
C MET A 109 2.87 -2.66 -9.40
N ILE A 110 2.82 -3.98 -9.38
CA ILE A 110 3.99 -4.83 -9.63
C ILE A 110 4.53 -4.57 -11.05
N ASP A 111 3.65 -4.48 -12.04
CA ASP A 111 4.02 -4.23 -13.43
C ASP A 111 4.68 -2.85 -13.57
N ASP A 112 4.10 -1.81 -12.99
CA ASP A 112 4.66 -0.46 -13.02
C ASP A 112 6.05 -0.41 -12.41
N LEU A 113 6.23 -1.00 -11.23
CA LEU A 113 7.51 -1.00 -10.54
C LEU A 113 8.56 -1.81 -11.29
N THR A 114 8.16 -2.90 -11.93
CA THR A 114 9.05 -3.70 -12.78
C THR A 114 9.51 -2.89 -13.99
N LYS A 115 8.61 -2.17 -14.64
CA LYS A 115 8.94 -1.31 -15.78
C LYS A 115 9.86 -0.16 -15.40
N GLN A 116 9.79 0.31 -14.16
CA GLN A 116 10.68 1.34 -13.62
C GLN A 116 12.02 0.80 -13.17
N ASN A 117 12.27 -0.50 -13.32
CA ASN A 117 13.49 -1.20 -12.88
C ASN A 117 13.73 -1.10 -11.37
N LYS A 118 12.66 -1.08 -10.57
CA LYS A 118 12.80 -1.13 -9.12
C LYS A 118 13.28 -2.52 -8.70
N LYS A 119 13.95 -2.60 -7.57
CA LYS A 119 14.63 -3.82 -7.13
C LYS A 119 13.69 -4.81 -6.44
N GLN A 120 12.84 -4.31 -5.56
CA GLN A 120 12.00 -5.16 -4.73
C GLN A 120 10.82 -4.41 -4.12
N ILE A 121 9.83 -5.18 -3.68
CA ILE A 121 8.66 -4.70 -2.96
C ILE A 121 8.64 -5.39 -1.60
N VAL A 122 8.45 -4.61 -0.53
CA VAL A 122 8.37 -5.12 0.84
C VAL A 122 7.05 -4.66 1.45
N LEU A 123 6.40 -5.55 2.17
CA LEU A 123 5.18 -5.22 2.92
C LEU A 123 5.16 -5.95 4.25
N THR A 124 4.28 -5.51 5.13
CA THR A 124 3.94 -6.26 6.33
C THR A 124 2.45 -6.56 6.30
N CYS A 125 2.08 -7.74 6.76
CA CYS A 125 0.68 -8.16 6.76
C CYS A 125 0.36 -9.04 7.97
N LYS A 126 -0.93 -9.18 8.26
CA LYS A 126 -1.41 -10.11 9.27
C LYS A 126 -1.34 -11.55 8.74
N GLU A 127 -1.27 -12.51 9.65
CA GLU A 127 -1.08 -13.93 9.32
C GLU A 127 -2.08 -14.45 8.28
N HIS A 128 -3.35 -14.05 8.37
CA HIS A 128 -4.40 -14.55 7.47
C HIS A 128 -4.22 -14.10 6.01
N LEU A 129 -3.33 -13.13 5.75
CA LEU A 129 -3.04 -12.62 4.41
C LEU A 129 -1.78 -13.21 3.78
N LEU A 130 -1.04 -14.06 4.50
CA LEU A 130 0.21 -14.63 3.99
C LEU A 130 0.02 -15.40 2.67
N LYS A 131 -1.01 -16.23 2.58
CA LYS A 131 -1.28 -16.99 1.35
C LYS A 131 -1.67 -16.07 0.20
N PHE A 132 -2.43 -15.03 0.48
CA PHE A 132 -2.84 -14.05 -0.52
C PHE A 132 -1.61 -13.41 -1.18
N TYR A 133 -0.70 -12.87 -0.38
CA TYR A 133 0.50 -12.23 -0.92
C TYR A 133 1.49 -13.24 -1.52
N ALA A 134 1.57 -14.45 -0.97
CA ALA A 134 2.41 -15.49 -1.55
C ALA A 134 1.99 -15.82 -3.00
N SER A 135 0.69 -15.71 -3.31
CA SER A 135 0.20 -15.95 -4.66
C SER A 135 0.73 -14.96 -5.70
N PHE A 136 1.25 -13.80 -5.26
CA PHE A 136 1.90 -12.79 -6.13
C PHE A 136 3.42 -12.95 -6.16
N GLY A 137 3.95 -13.97 -5.49
CA GLY A 137 5.40 -14.21 -5.43
C GLY A 137 6.11 -13.59 -4.24
N PHE A 138 5.38 -13.04 -3.27
CA PHE A 138 5.99 -12.57 -2.02
C PHE A 138 6.41 -13.74 -1.15
N ILE A 139 7.57 -13.62 -0.53
CA ILE A 139 8.13 -14.63 0.38
C ILE A 139 7.98 -14.14 1.82
N ASN A 140 7.44 -15.00 2.68
CA ASN A 140 7.29 -14.72 4.10
C ASN A 140 8.66 -14.74 4.79
N GLU A 141 9.04 -13.64 5.43
CA GLU A 141 10.31 -13.51 6.16
C GLU A 141 10.12 -13.59 7.68
N GLY A 142 8.93 -13.94 8.15
CA GLY A 142 8.65 -14.08 9.55
C GLY A 142 8.10 -12.81 10.20
N ILE A 143 7.97 -12.83 11.52
CA ILE A 143 7.43 -11.70 12.28
C ILE A 143 8.39 -10.51 12.17
N SER A 144 7.83 -9.35 11.79
CA SER A 144 8.59 -8.11 11.65
C SER A 144 8.77 -7.41 13.00
N ASN A 145 9.63 -6.37 13.00
CA ASN A 145 9.82 -5.52 14.18
C ASN A 145 8.73 -4.44 14.31
N SER A 146 7.74 -4.43 13.41
CA SER A 146 6.66 -3.46 13.45
C SER A 146 5.72 -3.72 14.63
N ASN A 147 5.36 -2.64 15.35
CA ASN A 147 4.38 -2.68 16.43
C ASN A 147 3.10 -1.93 16.05
N HIS A 148 2.93 -1.63 14.76
CA HIS A 148 1.80 -0.85 14.28
C HIS A 148 0.46 -1.47 14.73
N GLY A 149 -0.37 -0.70 15.43
CA GLY A 149 -1.64 -1.17 15.95
C GLY A 149 -1.55 -2.20 17.07
N GLY A 150 -0.36 -2.45 17.64
CA GLY A 150 -0.18 -3.40 18.74
C GLY A 150 -0.37 -4.86 18.36
N VAL A 151 -0.33 -5.21 17.07
CA VAL A 151 -0.51 -6.58 16.57
C VAL A 151 0.77 -7.10 15.94
N SER A 152 0.86 -8.42 15.75
CA SER A 152 1.99 -9.04 15.07
C SER A 152 1.84 -8.91 13.57
N TRP A 153 2.89 -8.43 12.92
CA TRP A 153 2.97 -8.26 11.48
C TRP A 153 4.07 -9.14 10.91
N TYR A 154 3.77 -9.79 9.78
CA TYR A 154 4.74 -10.60 9.04
C TYR A 154 5.32 -9.79 7.92
N GLN A 155 6.65 -9.77 7.80
CA GLN A 155 7.31 -9.12 6.67
C GLN A 155 7.33 -10.06 5.48
N MET A 156 6.97 -9.54 4.32
CA MET A 156 7.02 -10.27 3.07
C MET A 156 7.76 -9.44 2.02
N ARG A 157 8.49 -10.12 1.15
CA ARG A 157 9.34 -9.51 0.13
C ARG A 157 9.14 -10.17 -1.21
N LYS A 158 9.05 -9.35 -2.25
CA LYS A 158 9.07 -9.81 -3.65
C LYS A 158 10.22 -9.11 -4.37
N LYS A 159 11.16 -9.89 -4.89
CA LYS A 159 12.19 -9.36 -5.77
C LYS A 159 11.63 -9.21 -7.19
N LEU A 160 11.95 -8.10 -7.83
CA LEU A 160 11.47 -7.80 -9.19
C LEU A 160 12.49 -8.16 -10.26
#